data_1775ee157e0c8dc2e6dc860e9db62154
#
_entry.id   1775ee157e0c8dc2e6dc860e9db62154
#
_cell.length_a   1.000
_cell.length_b   1.000
_cell.length_c   1.000
_cell.angle_alpha   90.00
_cell.angle_beta   90.00
_cell.angle_gamma   90.00
#
_symmetry.space_group_name_H-M   'P 1'
#
loop_
_entity.id
_entity.type
_entity.pdbx_description
1 polymer ?
#
loop_
_entity_poly.entity_id
_entity_poly.type
_entity_poly.pdbx_seq_one_letter_code
_entity_poly.pdbx_strand_id
1 'polypeptide(L)'
;LWLADYRDAVARHNPDGQLRWYPGSPQIMAELLREQDRMILSELHPEDADTLRQYFAPQPEIAVHQRDGYELPKAFLPVAEKRALWLLDPPFEKTDDLQRCVAAVEQAVARMRQTVIAIWYPIKDQRLLKDFYQGIADSGAPKALRVELNVRPADNQLGLNGSGMMLINPPWPIWEELEQILPWLSRELAQPAGGSWRM
;
A
#
# COMPACT_ATOMS: atom_id res chain seq x y z
N LEU A 1 -0.99 13.35 -16.22
CA LEU A 1 0.19 13.89 -15.53
C LEU A 1 0.47 13.11 -14.24
N TRP A 2 -0.50 12.93 -13.30
CA TRP A 2 -0.26 12.25 -12.01
C TRP A 2 0.06 10.75 -12.12
N LEU A 3 -0.32 10.08 -13.20
CA LEU A 3 0.01 8.67 -13.44
C LEU A 3 1.21 8.49 -14.38
N ALA A 4 1.98 9.55 -14.67
CA ALA A 4 3.06 9.46 -15.64
C ALA A 4 4.12 8.45 -15.20
N ASP A 5 4.67 8.59 -14.00
CA ASP A 5 5.72 7.72 -13.47
C ASP A 5 5.26 6.26 -13.39
N TYR A 6 4.01 6.05 -12.98
CA TYR A 6 3.41 4.71 -12.94
C TYR A 6 3.25 4.11 -14.34
N ARG A 7 2.73 4.88 -15.31
CA ARG A 7 2.61 4.43 -16.69
C ARG A 7 3.98 4.13 -17.30
N ASP A 8 4.96 4.97 -17.00
CA ASP A 8 6.33 4.79 -17.50
C ASP A 8 6.97 3.55 -16.90
N ALA A 9 6.72 3.25 -15.62
CA ALA A 9 7.12 1.98 -15.00
C ALA A 9 6.50 0.77 -15.72
N VAL A 10 5.21 0.79 -16.00
CA VAL A 10 4.53 -0.29 -16.74
C VAL A 10 5.04 -0.38 -18.19
N ALA A 11 5.27 0.76 -18.86
CA ALA A 11 5.72 0.80 -20.24
C ALA A 11 7.13 0.22 -20.43
N ARG A 12 8.02 0.40 -19.46
CA ARG A 12 9.37 -0.20 -19.50
C ARG A 12 9.34 -1.72 -19.63
N HIS A 13 8.34 -2.38 -19.07
CA HIS A 13 8.12 -3.83 -19.20
C HIS A 13 7.39 -4.23 -20.49
N ASN A 14 6.93 -3.27 -21.28
CA ASN A 14 6.13 -3.48 -22.47
C ASN A 14 6.63 -2.58 -23.62
N PRO A 15 7.88 -2.78 -24.11
CA PRO A 15 8.54 -1.86 -25.04
C PRO A 15 7.87 -1.80 -26.43
N ASP A 16 7.08 -2.80 -26.77
CA ASP A 16 6.30 -2.84 -28.03
C ASP A 16 4.91 -2.17 -27.90
N GLY A 17 4.61 -1.58 -26.73
CA GLY A 17 3.34 -0.90 -26.45
C GLY A 17 2.16 -1.83 -26.22
N GLN A 18 2.36 -3.16 -26.21
CA GLN A 18 1.31 -4.13 -25.88
C GLN A 18 1.44 -4.57 -24.43
N LEU A 19 0.40 -4.34 -23.63
CA LEU A 19 0.37 -4.72 -22.22
C LEU A 19 0.34 -6.25 -22.08
N ARG A 20 1.51 -6.85 -21.85
CA ARG A 20 1.69 -8.29 -21.58
C ARG A 20 2.20 -8.55 -20.18
N TRP A 21 2.99 -7.63 -19.66
CA TRP A 21 3.62 -7.73 -18.36
C TRP A 21 3.19 -6.56 -17.49
N TYR A 22 2.82 -6.89 -16.27
CA TYR A 22 2.42 -5.91 -15.29
C TYR A 22 3.32 -6.02 -14.06
N PRO A 23 4.13 -4.98 -13.77
CA PRO A 23 5.02 -5.02 -12.62
C PRO A 23 4.22 -4.99 -11.32
N GLY A 24 4.55 -5.87 -10.39
CA GLY A 24 4.02 -5.82 -9.03
C GLY A 24 4.60 -4.65 -8.23
N SER A 25 4.01 -4.37 -7.07
CA SER A 25 4.47 -3.27 -6.20
C SER A 25 5.97 -3.33 -5.87
N PRO A 26 6.62 -4.50 -5.63
CA PRO A 26 8.06 -4.56 -5.40
C PRO A 26 8.86 -4.03 -6.58
N GLN A 27 8.48 -4.38 -7.81
CA GLN A 27 9.18 -3.93 -9.01
C GLN A 27 8.98 -2.42 -9.25
N ILE A 28 7.77 -1.92 -9.09
CA ILE A 28 7.48 -0.48 -9.22
C ILE A 28 8.29 0.32 -8.20
N MET A 29 8.36 -0.15 -6.96
CA MET A 29 9.14 0.50 -5.90
C MET A 29 10.65 0.45 -6.20
N ALA A 30 11.16 -0.69 -6.69
CA ALA A 30 12.57 -0.84 -7.06
C ALA A 30 12.99 0.17 -8.13
N GLU A 31 12.15 0.43 -9.12
CA GLU A 31 12.42 1.41 -10.19
C GLU A 31 12.40 2.87 -9.72
N LEU A 32 11.83 3.15 -8.55
CA LEU A 32 11.77 4.47 -7.95
C LEU A 32 12.85 4.71 -6.89
N LEU A 33 13.64 3.66 -6.54
CA LEU A 33 14.75 3.79 -5.58
C LEU A 33 15.83 4.72 -6.13
N ARG A 34 16.33 5.56 -5.24
CA ARG A 34 17.51 6.39 -5.50
C ARG A 34 18.75 5.64 -4.99
N GLU A 35 19.91 6.05 -5.40
CA GLU A 35 21.20 5.42 -5.04
C GLU A 35 21.37 5.24 -3.51
N GLN A 36 20.87 6.19 -2.71
CA GLN A 36 20.97 6.14 -1.26
C GLN A 36 19.84 5.37 -0.58
N ASP A 37 18.80 4.99 -1.31
CA ASP A 37 17.63 4.30 -0.73
C ASP A 37 17.91 2.80 -0.58
N ARG A 38 17.23 2.18 0.35
CA ARG A 38 17.24 0.75 0.60
C ARG A 38 15.82 0.22 0.60
N MET A 39 15.63 -0.99 0.12
CA MET A 39 14.33 -1.65 0.15
C MET A 39 14.39 -2.96 0.92
N ILE A 40 13.39 -3.18 1.76
CA ILE A 40 13.18 -4.44 2.48
C ILE A 40 11.85 -5.01 2.01
N LEU A 41 11.89 -6.20 1.46
CA LEU A 41 10.71 -6.97 1.09
C LEU A 41 10.48 -8.07 2.12
N SER A 42 9.23 -8.26 2.49
CA SER A 42 8.80 -9.32 3.39
C SER A 42 7.76 -10.17 2.70
N GLU A 43 8.03 -11.46 2.60
CA GLU A 43 7.13 -12.45 2.04
C GLU A 43 7.06 -13.64 2.99
N LEU A 44 5.86 -14.06 3.35
CA LEU A 44 5.66 -15.16 4.30
C LEU A 44 5.78 -16.51 3.62
N HIS A 45 5.31 -16.61 2.36
CA HIS A 45 5.31 -17.87 1.63
C HIS A 45 6.74 -18.22 1.14
N PRO A 46 7.28 -19.40 1.47
CA PRO A 46 8.68 -19.72 1.18
C PRO A 46 9.05 -19.66 -0.31
N GLU A 47 8.20 -20.23 -1.17
CA GLU A 47 8.45 -20.28 -2.62
C GLU A 47 8.43 -18.90 -3.25
N ASP A 48 7.52 -18.03 -2.81
CA ASP A 48 7.43 -16.65 -3.29
C ASP A 48 8.61 -15.81 -2.76
N ALA A 49 9.01 -16.03 -1.51
CA ALA A 49 10.20 -15.40 -0.95
C ALA A 49 11.47 -15.79 -1.71
N ASP A 50 11.62 -17.06 -2.11
CA ASP A 50 12.75 -17.53 -2.89
C ASP A 50 12.71 -16.96 -4.33
N THR A 51 11.54 -16.86 -4.93
CA THR A 51 11.34 -16.22 -6.23
C THR A 51 11.75 -14.75 -6.19
N LEU A 52 11.32 -14.01 -5.16
CA LEU A 52 11.71 -12.61 -4.97
C LEU A 52 13.23 -12.46 -4.75
N ARG A 53 13.85 -13.34 -3.95
CA ARG A 53 15.31 -13.34 -3.74
C ARG A 53 16.07 -13.53 -5.04
N GLN A 54 15.64 -14.48 -5.86
CA GLN A 54 16.27 -14.73 -7.16
C GLN A 54 16.10 -13.54 -8.11
N TYR A 55 14.91 -12.96 -8.13
CA TYR A 55 14.58 -11.83 -8.99
C TYR A 55 15.40 -10.58 -8.64
N PHE A 56 15.53 -10.26 -7.35
CA PHE A 56 16.26 -9.09 -6.88
C PHE A 56 17.73 -9.34 -6.54
N ALA A 57 18.24 -10.56 -6.76
CA ALA A 57 19.66 -10.89 -6.47
C ALA A 57 20.69 -9.93 -7.07
N PRO A 58 20.50 -9.34 -8.28
CA PRO A 58 21.43 -8.36 -8.83
C PRO A 58 21.43 -6.99 -8.15
N GLN A 59 20.48 -6.71 -7.25
CA GLN A 59 20.24 -5.41 -6.63
C GLN A 59 20.58 -5.46 -5.14
N PRO A 60 21.82 -5.14 -4.73
CA PRO A 60 22.28 -5.30 -3.34
C PRO A 60 21.59 -4.37 -2.34
N GLU A 61 20.94 -3.30 -2.83
CA GLU A 61 20.12 -2.39 -2.03
C GLU A 61 18.78 -2.97 -1.63
N ILE A 62 18.37 -4.13 -2.19
CA ILE A 62 17.10 -4.79 -1.94
C ILE A 62 17.31 -6.08 -1.16
N ALA A 63 16.76 -6.14 0.04
CA ALA A 63 16.82 -7.32 0.90
C ALA A 63 15.44 -8.01 0.97
N VAL A 64 15.41 -9.34 0.76
CA VAL A 64 14.19 -10.14 0.83
C VAL A 64 14.23 -11.05 2.06
N HIS A 65 13.26 -10.87 2.95
CA HIS A 65 13.12 -11.66 4.17
C HIS A 65 11.87 -12.55 4.09
N GLN A 66 12.06 -13.84 4.36
CA GLN A 66 10.92 -14.74 4.58
C GLN A 66 10.39 -14.50 6.00
N ARG A 67 9.38 -13.64 6.11
CA ARG A 67 8.86 -13.16 7.40
C ARG A 67 7.42 -12.67 7.25
N ASP A 68 6.68 -12.69 8.35
CA ASP A 68 5.39 -12.02 8.45
C ASP A 68 5.55 -10.51 8.33
N GLY A 69 4.88 -9.89 7.36
CA GLY A 69 4.96 -8.46 7.09
C GLY A 69 4.55 -7.58 8.26
N TYR A 70 3.65 -8.04 9.12
CA TYR A 70 3.24 -7.31 10.33
C TYR A 70 4.35 -7.17 11.38
N GLU A 71 5.40 -7.99 11.29
CA GLU A 71 6.54 -7.92 12.20
C GLU A 71 7.64 -6.93 11.77
N LEU A 72 7.54 -6.37 10.57
CA LEU A 72 8.57 -5.46 10.03
C LEU A 72 8.89 -4.27 10.95
N PRO A 73 7.90 -3.60 11.56
CA PRO A 73 8.21 -2.50 12.47
C PRO A 73 9.09 -2.92 13.64
N LYS A 74 8.81 -4.09 14.21
CA LYS A 74 9.60 -4.64 15.31
C LYS A 74 11.02 -5.02 14.90
N ALA A 75 11.19 -5.51 13.69
CA ALA A 75 12.46 -6.02 13.19
C ALA A 75 13.39 -4.92 12.67
N PHE A 76 12.84 -3.89 12.03
CA PHE A 76 13.63 -2.95 11.25
C PHE A 76 13.55 -1.49 11.70
N LEU A 77 12.52 -1.09 12.46
CA LEU A 77 12.45 0.29 12.94
C LEU A 77 13.13 0.45 14.33
N PRO A 78 13.79 1.57 14.59
CA PRO A 78 14.04 2.68 13.68
C PRO A 78 15.16 2.39 12.69
N VAL A 79 15.05 2.95 11.47
CA VAL A 79 16.11 2.86 10.45
C VAL A 79 17.16 3.96 10.61
N ALA A 80 18.39 3.69 10.16
CA ALA A 80 19.49 4.65 10.23
C ALA A 80 19.25 5.90 9.35
N GLU A 81 18.54 5.75 8.24
CA GLU A 81 18.15 6.78 7.28
C GLU A 81 17.20 7.84 7.86
N LYS A 82 16.65 7.59 9.06
CA LYS A 82 15.69 8.48 9.77
C LYS A 82 14.39 8.77 8.99
N ARG A 83 14.19 8.13 7.86
CA ARG A 83 12.99 8.19 7.03
C ARG A 83 12.67 6.79 6.52
N ALA A 84 11.41 6.43 6.57
CA ALA A 84 10.92 5.16 6.05
C ALA A 84 9.55 5.35 5.41
N LEU A 85 9.32 4.61 4.31
CA LEU A 85 8.00 4.37 3.75
C LEU A 85 7.73 2.87 3.90
N TRP A 86 6.62 2.52 4.49
CA TRP A 86 6.18 1.13 4.62
C TRP A 86 4.85 0.94 3.90
N LEU A 87 4.85 0.10 2.86
CA LEU A 87 3.64 -0.39 2.20
C LEU A 87 3.23 -1.71 2.86
N LEU A 88 2.01 -1.78 3.35
CA LEU A 88 1.40 -2.96 3.95
C LEU A 88 0.17 -3.35 3.12
N ASP A 89 0.29 -4.48 2.44
CA ASP A 89 -0.72 -5.03 1.55
C ASP A 89 -0.93 -6.54 1.85
N PRO A 90 -1.55 -6.87 3.00
CA PRO A 90 -1.80 -8.25 3.37
C PRO A 90 -2.93 -8.86 2.54
N PRO A 91 -3.06 -10.21 2.48
CA PRO A 91 -4.06 -10.87 1.66
C PRO A 91 -5.50 -10.71 2.15
N PHE A 92 -5.72 -10.23 3.36
CA PHE A 92 -7.04 -10.06 3.99
C PHE A 92 -7.91 -11.33 3.94
N GLU A 93 -7.28 -12.47 4.18
CA GLU A 93 -7.92 -13.78 4.26
C GLU A 93 -8.41 -14.09 5.67
N LYS A 94 -7.73 -13.54 6.68
CA LYS A 94 -8.07 -13.74 8.09
C LYS A 94 -8.97 -12.62 8.59
N THR A 95 -9.86 -12.98 9.50
CA THR A 95 -10.82 -12.03 10.08
C THR A 95 -10.17 -10.96 10.96
N ASP A 96 -8.94 -11.20 11.44
CA ASP A 96 -8.17 -10.32 12.30
C ASP A 96 -7.09 -9.50 11.55
N ASP A 97 -7.00 -9.62 10.23
CA ASP A 97 -5.95 -8.90 9.46
C ASP A 97 -6.04 -7.38 9.64
N LEU A 98 -7.24 -6.80 9.72
CA LEU A 98 -7.40 -5.38 9.99
C LEU A 98 -6.90 -4.97 11.38
N GLN A 99 -7.17 -5.78 12.40
CA GLN A 99 -6.66 -5.56 13.76
C GLN A 99 -5.13 -5.70 13.82
N ARG A 100 -4.59 -6.66 13.07
CA ARG A 100 -3.13 -6.82 12.93
C ARG A 100 -2.48 -5.61 12.26
N CYS A 101 -3.14 -5.01 11.26
CA CYS A 101 -2.69 -3.73 10.67
C CYS A 101 -2.61 -2.63 11.75
N VAL A 102 -3.65 -2.48 12.57
CA VAL A 102 -3.66 -1.48 13.66
C VAL A 102 -2.49 -1.72 14.62
N ALA A 103 -2.33 -2.94 15.13
CA ALA A 103 -1.25 -3.29 16.05
C ALA A 103 0.14 -3.04 15.45
N ALA A 104 0.31 -3.28 14.15
CA ALA A 104 1.56 -3.02 13.45
C ALA A 104 1.82 -1.50 13.29
N VAL A 105 0.79 -0.70 13.06
CA VAL A 105 0.89 0.78 13.06
C VAL A 105 1.31 1.29 14.43
N GLU A 106 0.68 0.83 15.52
CA GLU A 106 1.05 1.19 16.90
C GLU A 106 2.53 0.91 17.17
N GLN A 107 3.02 -0.27 16.78
CA GLN A 107 4.42 -0.63 16.91
C GLN A 107 5.34 0.27 16.07
N ALA A 108 4.96 0.58 14.84
CA ALA A 108 5.74 1.46 13.98
C ALA A 108 5.83 2.88 14.54
N VAL A 109 4.71 3.44 14.97
CA VAL A 109 4.62 4.79 15.56
C VAL A 109 5.44 4.87 16.87
N ALA A 110 5.35 3.85 17.72
CA ALA A 110 6.12 3.79 18.97
C ALA A 110 7.63 3.74 18.73
N ARG A 111 8.08 3.10 17.65
CA ARG A 111 9.51 2.94 17.33
C ARG A 111 10.09 4.08 16.49
N MET A 112 9.31 4.57 15.55
CA MET A 112 9.73 5.64 14.63
C MET A 112 8.50 6.44 14.18
N ARG A 113 8.15 7.45 15.00
CA ARG A 113 6.91 8.21 14.89
C ARG A 113 6.68 8.85 13.51
N GLN A 114 7.74 9.19 12.79
CA GLN A 114 7.70 9.84 11.47
C GLN A 114 7.63 8.87 10.30
N THR A 115 7.55 7.56 10.51
CA THR A 115 7.39 6.58 9.43
C THR A 115 6.13 6.90 8.62
N VAL A 116 6.28 6.98 7.30
CA VAL A 116 5.14 7.03 6.39
C VAL A 116 4.65 5.59 6.20
N ILE A 117 3.36 5.35 6.42
CA ILE A 117 2.79 4.02 6.26
C ILE A 117 1.62 4.12 5.28
N ALA A 118 1.59 3.23 4.30
CA ALA A 118 0.49 3.06 3.37
C ALA A 118 -0.10 1.65 3.55
N ILE A 119 -1.34 1.56 3.98
CA ILE A 119 -2.05 0.28 4.16
C ILE A 119 -3.14 0.21 3.11
N TRP A 120 -2.98 -0.74 2.18
CA TRP A 120 -4.08 -1.09 1.29
C TRP A 120 -5.10 -1.96 2.02
N TYR A 121 -6.39 -1.76 1.78
CA TYR A 121 -7.45 -2.61 2.31
C TYR A 121 -8.63 -2.74 1.36
N PRO A 122 -9.31 -3.91 1.33
CA PRO A 122 -10.50 -4.14 0.50
C PRO A 122 -11.75 -3.52 1.14
N ILE A 123 -12.62 -2.94 0.32
CA ILE A 123 -13.94 -2.47 0.75
C ILE A 123 -14.97 -3.52 0.33
N LYS A 124 -15.27 -4.44 1.25
CA LYS A 124 -16.30 -5.48 1.09
C LYS A 124 -17.54 -5.15 1.93
N ASP A 125 -17.33 -4.86 3.22
CA ASP A 125 -18.36 -4.48 4.17
C ASP A 125 -17.84 -3.30 5.01
N GLN A 126 -18.49 -2.16 4.88
CA GLN A 126 -18.09 -0.94 5.63
C GLN A 126 -18.19 -1.07 7.15
N ARG A 127 -19.03 -2.00 7.65
CA ARG A 127 -19.17 -2.22 9.10
C ARG A 127 -17.87 -2.77 9.70
N LEU A 128 -17.18 -3.66 8.97
CA LEU A 128 -15.90 -4.23 9.41
C LEU A 128 -14.77 -3.20 9.41
N LEU A 129 -14.88 -2.16 8.59
CA LEU A 129 -13.89 -1.11 8.50
C LEU A 129 -14.00 -0.07 9.62
N LYS A 130 -15.16 0.02 10.31
CA LYS A 130 -15.37 0.99 11.37
C LYS A 130 -14.39 0.81 12.53
N ASP A 131 -14.19 -0.43 12.96
CA ASP A 131 -13.27 -0.75 14.05
C ASP A 131 -11.81 -0.53 13.64
N PHE A 132 -11.49 -0.80 12.38
CA PHE A 132 -10.17 -0.48 11.81
C PHE A 132 -9.91 1.03 11.83
N TYR A 133 -10.85 1.86 11.39
CA TYR A 133 -10.68 3.32 11.40
C TYR A 133 -10.53 3.86 12.83
N GLN A 134 -11.33 3.34 13.76
CA GLN A 134 -11.21 3.72 15.16
C GLN A 134 -9.86 3.28 15.74
N GLY A 135 -9.43 2.04 15.48
CA GLY A 135 -8.13 1.55 15.92
C GLY A 135 -6.96 2.41 15.39
N ILE A 136 -7.01 2.82 14.11
CA ILE A 136 -6.01 3.75 13.56
C ILE A 136 -6.06 5.11 14.28
N ALA A 137 -7.24 5.64 14.55
CA ALA A 137 -7.37 6.92 15.27
C ALA A 137 -6.79 6.85 16.69
N ASP A 138 -6.92 5.69 17.35
CA ASP A 138 -6.43 5.44 18.70
C ASP A 138 -4.97 4.99 18.77
N SER A 139 -4.36 4.63 17.64
CA SER A 139 -2.99 4.08 17.53
C SER A 139 -1.85 5.04 17.93
N GLY A 140 -2.17 6.31 18.22
CA GLY A 140 -1.18 7.35 18.46
C GLY A 140 -0.50 7.90 17.18
N ALA A 141 -0.99 7.51 16.00
CA ALA A 141 -0.53 8.04 14.72
C ALA A 141 -0.71 9.57 14.66
N PRO A 142 0.32 10.36 14.30
CA PRO A 142 0.22 11.83 14.33
C PRO A 142 -0.77 12.40 13.33
N LYS A 143 -0.84 11.78 12.16
CA LYS A 143 -1.74 12.14 11.06
C LYS A 143 -2.15 10.86 10.33
N ALA A 144 -3.42 10.73 10.04
CA ALA A 144 -3.95 9.67 9.19
C ALA A 144 -4.86 10.28 8.11
N LEU A 145 -4.70 9.78 6.88
CA LEU A 145 -5.54 10.13 5.75
C LEU A 145 -6.14 8.85 5.19
N ARG A 146 -7.46 8.80 5.14
CA ARG A 146 -8.20 7.71 4.53
C ARG A 146 -8.56 8.07 3.11
N VAL A 147 -8.15 7.26 2.15
CA VAL A 147 -8.47 7.40 0.73
C VAL A 147 -9.22 6.16 0.28
N GLU A 148 -10.41 6.33 -0.26
CA GLU A 148 -11.26 5.22 -0.71
C GLU A 148 -11.75 5.46 -2.13
N LEU A 149 -11.69 4.41 -2.94
CA LEU A 149 -12.20 4.39 -4.29
C LEU A 149 -13.11 3.17 -4.47
N ASN A 150 -14.40 3.43 -4.66
CA ASN A 150 -15.37 2.39 -4.95
C ASN A 150 -15.66 2.37 -6.45
N VAL A 151 -15.60 1.19 -7.04
CA VAL A 151 -15.97 0.94 -8.44
C VAL A 151 -17.40 0.46 -8.58
N ARG A 152 -18.05 0.11 -7.46
CA ARG A 152 -19.45 -0.28 -7.30
C ARG A 152 -20.08 0.48 -6.14
N PRO A 153 -21.42 0.53 -6.04
CA PRO A 153 -22.09 1.05 -4.86
C PRO A 153 -21.60 0.38 -3.58
N ALA A 154 -21.38 1.17 -2.53
CA ALA A 154 -20.81 0.71 -1.27
C ALA A 154 -21.70 -0.28 -0.49
N ASP A 155 -22.99 -0.33 -0.82
CA ASP A 155 -23.99 -1.23 -0.24
C ASP A 155 -24.17 -2.55 -1.00
N ASN A 156 -23.41 -2.77 -2.08
CA ASN A 156 -23.45 -4.02 -2.81
C ASN A 156 -22.86 -5.16 -1.97
N GLN A 157 -23.69 -6.18 -1.71
CA GLN A 157 -23.30 -7.34 -0.89
C GLN A 157 -22.57 -8.45 -1.66
N LEU A 158 -22.38 -8.29 -2.97
CA LEU A 158 -21.89 -9.34 -3.85
C LEU A 158 -20.36 -9.45 -3.95
N GLY A 159 -19.59 -8.72 -3.14
CA GLY A 159 -18.13 -8.88 -3.17
C GLY A 159 -17.32 -7.61 -2.93
N LEU A 160 -16.18 -7.51 -3.60
CA LEU A 160 -15.29 -6.36 -3.52
C LEU A 160 -15.90 -5.15 -4.23
N ASN A 161 -16.24 -4.11 -3.48
CA ASN A 161 -16.86 -2.88 -3.99
C ASN A 161 -15.85 -1.82 -4.39
N GLY A 162 -14.68 -1.87 -3.78
CA GLY A 162 -13.60 -0.92 -3.97
C GLY A 162 -12.42 -1.26 -3.09
N SER A 163 -11.49 -0.33 -3.03
CA SER A 163 -10.32 -0.42 -2.16
C SER A 163 -10.08 0.90 -1.43
N GLY A 164 -9.41 0.79 -0.30
CA GLY A 164 -8.94 1.93 0.46
C GLY A 164 -7.43 1.92 0.62
N MET A 165 -6.88 3.09 0.83
CA MET A 165 -5.51 3.31 1.26
C MET A 165 -5.54 4.14 2.53
N MET A 166 -5.09 3.56 3.65
CA MET A 166 -4.87 4.30 4.88
C MET A 166 -3.43 4.79 4.90
N LEU A 167 -3.24 6.10 4.89
CA LEU A 167 -1.92 6.73 4.89
C LEU A 167 -1.65 7.33 6.27
N ILE A 168 -0.56 6.90 6.91
CA ILE A 168 -0.05 7.48 8.14
C ILE A 168 1.11 8.40 7.81
N ASN A 169 1.14 9.59 8.39
CA ASN A 169 2.12 10.63 8.09
C ASN A 169 2.25 10.94 6.57
N PRO A 170 1.13 11.09 5.84
CA PRO A 170 1.20 11.35 4.41
C PRO A 170 2.05 12.60 4.12
N PRO A 171 2.87 12.58 3.05
CA PRO A 171 3.60 13.76 2.61
C PRO A 171 2.63 14.87 2.20
N TRP A 172 3.03 16.12 2.45
CA TRP A 172 2.18 17.31 2.26
C TRP A 172 1.50 17.41 0.88
N PRO A 173 2.18 17.13 -0.26
CA PRO A 173 1.56 17.33 -1.58
C PRO A 173 0.47 16.30 -1.92
N ILE A 174 0.44 15.14 -1.26
CA ILE A 174 -0.42 14.03 -1.66
C ILE A 174 -1.92 14.37 -1.58
N TRP A 175 -2.29 15.29 -0.69
CA TRP A 175 -3.67 15.72 -0.54
C TRP A 175 -4.19 16.37 -1.82
N GLU A 176 -3.48 17.39 -2.30
CA GLU A 176 -3.86 18.13 -3.50
C GLU A 176 -3.84 17.24 -4.75
N GLU A 177 -2.89 16.34 -4.84
CA GLU A 177 -2.80 15.38 -5.93
C GLU A 177 -3.98 14.40 -5.93
N LEU A 178 -4.37 13.90 -4.76
CA LEU A 178 -5.52 12.99 -4.63
C LEU A 178 -6.85 13.69 -4.93
N GLU A 179 -7.04 14.94 -4.49
CA GLU A 179 -8.23 15.73 -4.83
C GLU A 179 -8.43 15.88 -6.35
N GLN A 180 -7.34 15.91 -7.09
CA GLN A 180 -7.40 16.07 -8.55
C GLN A 180 -7.58 14.72 -9.26
N ILE A 181 -6.97 13.65 -8.78
CA ILE A 181 -6.99 12.37 -9.49
C ILE A 181 -8.21 11.49 -9.13
N LEU A 182 -8.67 11.52 -7.88
CA LEU A 182 -9.75 10.64 -7.41
C LEU A 182 -11.07 10.81 -8.17
N PRO A 183 -11.52 12.04 -8.50
CA PRO A 183 -12.73 12.23 -9.32
C PRO A 183 -12.62 11.59 -10.70
N TRP A 184 -11.45 11.67 -11.31
CA TRP A 184 -11.19 11.06 -12.60
C TRP A 184 -11.15 9.53 -12.49
N LEU A 185 -10.38 8.97 -11.55
CA LEU A 185 -10.32 7.53 -11.32
C LEU A 185 -11.69 6.94 -11.00
N SER A 186 -12.48 7.63 -10.15
CA SER A 186 -13.83 7.19 -9.80
C SER A 186 -14.75 7.08 -11.02
N ARG A 187 -14.60 7.97 -11.99
CA ARG A 187 -15.38 7.94 -13.23
C ARG A 187 -14.89 6.86 -14.19
N GLU A 188 -13.57 6.79 -14.42
CA GLU A 188 -13.00 5.86 -15.40
C GLU A 188 -13.08 4.40 -14.98
N LEU A 189 -13.00 4.13 -13.67
CA LEU A 189 -13.04 2.77 -13.12
C LEU A 189 -14.42 2.34 -12.64
N ALA A 190 -15.41 3.23 -12.68
CA ALA A 190 -16.78 2.92 -12.29
C ALA A 190 -17.37 1.78 -13.13
N GLN A 191 -17.98 0.81 -12.47
CA GLN A 191 -18.83 -0.17 -13.12
C GLN A 191 -20.23 0.43 -13.40
N PRO A 192 -21.09 -0.21 -14.25
CA PRO A 192 -22.37 0.37 -14.67
C PRO A 192 -23.29 0.84 -13.52
N ALA A 193 -23.14 0.28 -12.33
CA ALA A 193 -23.91 0.68 -11.15
C ALA A 193 -23.42 1.99 -10.48
N GLY A 194 -22.30 2.56 -10.97
CA GLY A 194 -21.69 3.77 -10.43
C GLY A 194 -20.51 3.54 -9.50
N GLY A 195 -19.62 4.51 -9.47
CA GLY A 195 -18.46 4.58 -8.57
C GLY A 195 -18.53 5.78 -7.63
N SER A 196 -17.73 5.77 -6.59
CA SER A 196 -17.59 6.87 -5.66
C SER A 196 -16.18 6.91 -5.08
N TRP A 197 -15.81 8.06 -4.54
CA TRP A 197 -14.55 8.20 -3.82
C TRP A 197 -14.76 9.00 -2.54
N ARG A 198 -13.82 8.85 -1.63
CA ARG A 198 -13.79 9.57 -0.34
C ARG A 198 -12.34 9.83 0.06
N MET A 199 -12.16 10.98 0.67
CA MET A 199 -10.91 11.31 1.32
C MET A 199 -11.18 11.98 2.67
#